data_cf619cbf8e6c9e75371cde3c1f248553
#
_entry.id   cf619cbf8e6c9e75371cde3c1f248553
#
_cell.length_a   1.000
_cell.length_b   1.000
_cell.length_c   1.000
_cell.angle_alpha   90.00
_cell.angle_beta   90.00
_cell.angle_gamma   90.00
#
_symmetry.space_group_name_H-M   'P 1'
#
loop_
_entity.id
_entity.type
_entity.pdbx_description
1 polymer ?
#
loop_
_entity_poly.entity_id
_entity_poly.type
_entity_poly.pdbx_seq_one_letter_code
_entity_poly.pdbx_strand_id
1 'polypeptide(L)'
;MTGAKDTAYVPAKAPSAADEFWQGVRDELPLMFGVVPFGLVFGVIGIESGLTSLQTILLSSILFGGASQVVFAQLWAGGVPALILGSSVCVINIRHVLYSASIASYLQHLSLGWRLLLGYLLTDEAYAVSIRRFTNGYSGKSQHFHLLGSGSLLWASWQTSTIVGVVVGETIPESWSLTFAIPLTFIAIIAPIMRTRAEIAAAVSAGSLAIIGQPLPWNCAQSYSNFWKLPCRICLLYTSDAADE
;
A
#
# COMPACT_ATOMS: atom_id res chain seq x y z
N MET A 1 -43.52 -43.31 -4.74
CA MET A 1 -42.55 -43.23 -3.62
C MET A 1 -41.15 -43.21 -4.26
N THR A 2 -40.68 -42.04 -4.59
CA THR A 2 -39.33 -41.81 -5.13
C THR A 2 -38.46 -41.22 -4.03
N GLY A 3 -37.55 -42.07 -3.52
CA GLY A 3 -36.60 -41.67 -2.48
C GLY A 3 -35.66 -40.59 -2.99
N ALA A 4 -35.81 -39.41 -2.41
CA ALA A 4 -34.78 -38.35 -2.50
C ALA A 4 -33.51 -38.89 -1.82
N LYS A 5 -32.45 -39.07 -2.62
CA LYS A 5 -31.12 -39.34 -2.07
C LYS A 5 -30.66 -38.06 -1.37
N ASP A 6 -30.67 -38.09 -0.02
CA ASP A 6 -29.96 -37.15 0.80
C ASP A 6 -28.47 -37.20 0.43
N THR A 7 -28.05 -36.29 -0.46
CA THR A 7 -26.62 -36.06 -0.69
C THR A 7 -26.13 -35.32 0.58
N ALA A 8 -25.58 -36.11 1.51
CA ALA A 8 -24.95 -35.59 2.71
C ALA A 8 -23.92 -34.51 2.27
N TYR A 9 -24.17 -33.27 2.69
CA TYR A 9 -23.21 -32.17 2.54
C TYR A 9 -21.93 -32.56 3.29
N VAL A 10 -20.90 -32.95 2.55
CA VAL A 10 -19.56 -33.13 3.10
C VAL A 10 -18.94 -31.75 3.24
N PRO A 11 -18.75 -31.22 4.46
CA PRO A 11 -18.11 -29.93 4.62
C PRO A 11 -16.72 -30.00 4.02
N ALA A 12 -16.41 -29.08 3.10
CA ALA A 12 -15.09 -28.97 2.50
C ALA A 12 -14.06 -28.85 3.64
N LYS A 13 -12.99 -29.64 3.58
CA LYS A 13 -11.91 -29.63 4.57
C LYS A 13 -11.38 -28.21 4.68
N ALA A 14 -11.36 -27.67 5.91
CA ALA A 14 -10.79 -26.33 6.17
C ALA A 14 -9.36 -26.29 5.63
N PRO A 15 -8.97 -25.21 4.90
CA PRO A 15 -7.63 -25.06 4.36
C PRO A 15 -6.57 -25.11 5.47
N SER A 16 -5.43 -25.71 5.16
CA SER A 16 -4.30 -25.71 6.07
C SER A 16 -3.66 -24.31 6.16
N ALA A 17 -2.82 -24.07 7.16
CA ALA A 17 -2.05 -22.84 7.28
C ALA A 17 -1.18 -22.56 6.03
N ALA A 18 -0.60 -23.62 5.45
CA ALA A 18 0.19 -23.52 4.23
C ALA A 18 -0.67 -23.16 3.00
N ASP A 19 -1.87 -23.74 2.89
CA ASP A 19 -2.78 -23.42 1.79
C ASP A 19 -3.21 -21.94 1.86
N GLU A 20 -3.54 -21.45 3.06
CA GLU A 20 -3.90 -20.04 3.27
C GLU A 20 -2.73 -19.10 2.94
N PHE A 21 -1.52 -19.44 3.37
CA PHE A 21 -0.32 -18.66 3.07
C PHE A 21 -0.09 -18.54 1.56
N TRP A 22 -0.06 -19.66 0.85
CA TRP A 22 0.15 -19.66 -0.60
C TRP A 22 -1.02 -19.04 -1.38
N GLN A 23 -2.24 -19.11 -0.84
CA GLN A 23 -3.37 -18.39 -1.41
C GLN A 23 -3.16 -16.88 -1.28
N GLY A 24 -2.72 -16.39 -0.11
CA GLY A 24 -2.38 -14.98 0.09
C GLY A 24 -1.29 -14.49 -0.88
N VAL A 25 -0.24 -15.29 -1.08
CA VAL A 25 0.82 -15.00 -2.06
C VAL A 25 0.25 -14.89 -3.48
N ARG A 26 -0.62 -15.83 -3.89
CA ARG A 26 -1.22 -15.82 -5.24
C ARG A 26 -2.15 -14.63 -5.46
N ASP A 27 -2.95 -14.31 -4.45
CA ASP A 27 -3.91 -13.20 -4.53
C ASP A 27 -3.22 -11.83 -4.57
N GLU A 28 -2.01 -11.74 -4.00
CA GLU A 28 -1.17 -10.53 -4.01
C GLU A 28 -0.35 -10.37 -5.31
N LEU A 29 -0.01 -11.47 -6.00
CA LEU A 29 0.84 -11.45 -7.21
C LEU A 29 0.43 -10.41 -8.27
N PRO A 30 -0.86 -10.25 -8.63
CA PRO A 30 -1.26 -9.27 -9.64
C PRO A 30 -0.92 -7.82 -9.27
N LEU A 31 -0.84 -7.50 -7.96
CA LEU A 31 -0.53 -6.15 -7.49
C LEU A 31 0.96 -5.83 -7.61
N MET A 32 1.81 -6.85 -7.72
CA MET A 32 3.26 -6.67 -7.87
C MET A 32 3.64 -5.90 -9.14
N PHE A 33 2.82 -5.92 -10.19
CA PHE A 33 3.03 -5.09 -11.39
C PHE A 33 3.03 -3.59 -11.08
N GLY A 34 2.33 -3.15 -10.05
CA GLY A 34 2.38 -1.75 -9.59
C GLY A 34 3.41 -1.52 -8.48
N VAL A 35 3.54 -2.48 -7.58
CA VAL A 35 4.40 -2.38 -6.39
C VAL A 35 5.87 -2.35 -6.75
N VAL A 36 6.34 -3.26 -7.63
CA VAL A 36 7.75 -3.37 -7.99
C VAL A 36 8.28 -2.12 -8.68
N PRO A 37 7.63 -1.56 -9.72
CA PRO A 37 8.06 -0.29 -10.30
C PRO A 37 8.05 0.86 -9.29
N PHE A 38 7.06 0.91 -8.40
CA PHE A 38 6.97 1.96 -7.40
C PHE A 38 8.10 1.88 -6.36
N GLY A 39 8.45 0.68 -5.89
CA GLY A 39 9.58 0.48 -4.98
C GLY A 39 10.92 0.83 -5.63
N LEU A 40 11.10 0.54 -6.93
CA LEU A 40 12.27 0.94 -7.69
C LEU A 40 12.39 2.47 -7.77
N VAL A 41 11.30 3.15 -8.13
CA VAL A 41 11.23 4.62 -8.16
C VAL A 41 11.53 5.22 -6.78
N PHE A 42 11.02 4.61 -5.68
CA PHE A 42 11.35 5.08 -4.34
C PHE A 42 12.86 4.96 -4.05
N GLY A 43 13.51 3.86 -4.43
CA GLY A 43 14.96 3.69 -4.27
C GLY A 43 15.76 4.81 -4.94
N VAL A 44 15.40 5.16 -6.18
CA VAL A 44 16.03 6.28 -6.92
C VAL A 44 15.75 7.62 -6.22
N ILE A 45 14.49 7.91 -5.86
CA ILE A 45 14.10 9.14 -5.17
C ILE A 45 14.89 9.31 -3.85
N GLY A 46 15.09 8.24 -3.10
CA GLY A 46 15.84 8.27 -1.85
C GLY A 46 17.26 8.80 -2.07
N ILE A 47 17.98 8.28 -3.06
CA ILE A 47 19.33 8.73 -3.41
C ILE A 47 19.33 10.18 -3.91
N GLU A 48 18.44 10.53 -4.83
CA GLU A 48 18.32 11.90 -5.36
C GLU A 48 17.96 12.94 -4.27
N SER A 49 17.24 12.50 -3.23
CA SER A 49 16.89 13.34 -2.09
C SER A 49 18.06 13.57 -1.11
N GLY A 50 19.24 13.03 -1.40
CA GLY A 50 20.43 13.14 -0.56
C GLY A 50 20.45 12.17 0.63
N LEU A 51 19.59 11.15 0.63
CA LEU A 51 19.70 10.04 1.57
C LEU A 51 20.82 9.09 1.12
N THR A 52 21.59 8.55 2.07
CA THR A 52 22.53 7.48 1.74
C THR A 52 21.79 6.19 1.40
N SER A 53 22.45 5.27 0.68
CA SER A 53 21.92 3.95 0.32
C SER A 53 21.38 3.21 1.56
N LEU A 54 22.16 3.23 2.64
CA LEU A 54 21.74 2.61 3.91
C LEU A 54 20.50 3.29 4.50
N GLN A 55 20.45 4.63 4.50
CA GLN A 55 19.27 5.37 5.01
C GLN A 55 18.02 5.06 4.19
N THR A 56 18.14 4.98 2.86
CA THR A 56 17.02 4.66 1.98
C THR A 56 16.49 3.25 2.23
N ILE A 57 17.38 2.25 2.36
CA ILE A 57 17.01 0.86 2.64
C ILE A 57 16.41 0.72 4.05
N LEU A 58 17.00 1.38 5.05
CA LEU A 58 16.46 1.36 6.41
C LEU A 58 15.10 2.05 6.48
N LEU A 59 14.93 3.18 5.81
CA LEU A 59 13.63 3.86 5.70
C LEU A 59 12.59 2.95 5.07
N SER A 60 12.96 2.22 4.02
CA SER A 60 12.09 1.23 3.37
C SER A 60 11.65 0.13 4.32
N SER A 61 12.56 -0.35 5.17
CA SER A 61 12.29 -1.45 6.10
C SER A 61 11.54 -1.01 7.35
N ILE A 62 11.84 0.18 7.89
CA ILE A 62 11.23 0.67 9.14
C ILE A 62 9.85 1.28 8.87
N LEU A 63 9.77 2.12 7.83
CA LEU A 63 8.56 2.81 7.43
C LEU A 63 7.93 2.08 6.23
N PHE A 64 7.35 0.91 6.44
CA PHE A 64 6.77 0.11 5.35
C PHE A 64 5.47 0.73 4.83
N GLY A 65 5.60 1.76 3.98
CA GLY A 65 4.48 2.51 3.41
C GLY A 65 4.94 3.45 2.28
N GLY A 66 4.83 3.02 1.02
CA GLY A 66 5.42 3.69 -0.15
C GLY A 66 5.12 5.20 -0.24
N ALA A 67 3.86 5.61 -0.07
CA ALA A 67 3.50 7.02 -0.16
C ALA A 67 4.16 7.87 0.93
N SER A 68 4.26 7.38 2.16
CA SER A 68 4.90 8.11 3.26
C SER A 68 6.41 8.17 3.12
N GLN A 69 7.02 7.15 2.53
CA GLN A 69 8.45 7.13 2.23
C GLN A 69 8.83 8.17 1.18
N VAL A 70 8.05 8.27 0.08
CA VAL A 70 8.29 9.29 -0.95
C VAL A 70 8.13 10.70 -0.37
N VAL A 71 7.09 10.95 0.42
CA VAL A 71 6.91 12.25 1.08
C VAL A 71 8.04 12.53 2.06
N PHE A 72 8.48 11.54 2.82
CA PHE A 72 9.64 11.67 3.70
C PHE A 72 10.87 12.13 2.91
N ALA A 73 11.23 11.44 1.82
CA ALA A 73 12.40 11.76 1.01
C ALA A 73 12.32 13.18 0.42
N GLN A 74 11.16 13.59 -0.08
CA GLN A 74 10.96 14.93 -0.63
C GLN A 74 11.04 16.05 0.43
N LEU A 75 10.46 15.85 1.61
CA LEU A 75 10.54 16.79 2.71
C LEU A 75 11.98 16.87 3.26
N TRP A 76 12.68 15.74 3.29
CA TRP A 76 14.10 15.68 3.67
C TRP A 76 14.96 16.49 2.72
N ALA A 77 14.81 16.32 1.40
CA ALA A 77 15.51 17.12 0.39
C ALA A 77 15.21 18.62 0.50
N GLY A 78 14.00 18.99 0.91
CA GLY A 78 13.59 20.38 1.17
C GLY A 78 14.12 20.98 2.49
N GLY A 79 14.90 20.23 3.29
CA GLY A 79 15.42 20.68 4.57
C GLY A 79 14.34 20.98 5.61
N VAL A 80 13.20 20.33 5.53
CA VAL A 80 12.05 20.55 6.40
C VAL A 80 12.38 20.09 7.84
N PRO A 81 12.01 20.86 8.89
CA PRO A 81 12.25 20.46 10.27
C PRO A 81 11.68 19.07 10.61
N ALA A 82 12.43 18.28 11.39
CA ALA A 82 12.09 16.89 11.72
C ALA A 82 10.68 16.71 12.30
N LEU A 83 10.18 17.68 13.08
CA LEU A 83 8.83 17.63 13.65
C LEU A 83 7.75 17.65 12.56
N ILE A 84 7.90 18.50 11.55
CA ILE A 84 6.95 18.61 10.43
C ILE A 84 7.05 17.37 9.56
N LEU A 85 8.27 16.90 9.29
CA LEU A 85 8.50 15.67 8.54
C LEU A 85 7.84 14.47 9.24
N GLY A 86 8.06 14.29 10.54
CA GLY A 86 7.44 13.20 11.31
C GLY A 86 5.92 13.31 11.37
N SER A 87 5.37 14.52 11.59
CA SER A 87 3.91 14.70 11.61
C SER A 87 3.27 14.43 10.25
N SER A 88 3.90 14.83 9.15
CA SER A 88 3.42 14.54 7.79
C SER A 88 3.37 13.03 7.52
N VAL A 89 4.41 12.30 7.89
CA VAL A 89 4.45 10.83 7.79
C VAL A 89 3.35 10.19 8.64
N CYS A 90 3.15 10.64 9.88
CA CYS A 90 2.09 10.13 10.74
C CYS A 90 0.70 10.35 10.14
N VAL A 91 0.42 11.54 9.60
CA VAL A 91 -0.87 11.84 8.96
C VAL A 91 -1.12 10.95 7.74
N ILE A 92 -0.12 10.73 6.90
CA ILE A 92 -0.25 9.84 5.74
C ILE A 92 -0.53 8.39 6.17
N ASN A 93 0.10 7.94 7.25
CA ASN A 93 -0.02 6.57 7.74
C ASN A 93 -1.24 6.33 8.65
N ILE A 94 -2.05 7.35 8.94
CA ILE A 94 -3.28 7.19 9.73
C ILE A 94 -4.25 6.16 9.12
N ARG A 95 -4.18 5.97 7.80
CA ARG A 95 -4.94 4.94 7.08
C ARG A 95 -4.64 3.51 7.56
N HIS A 96 -3.40 3.21 7.98
CA HIS A 96 -3.05 1.90 8.53
C HIS A 96 -3.75 1.62 9.87
N VAL A 97 -4.06 2.66 10.65
CA VAL A 97 -4.89 2.54 11.86
C VAL A 97 -6.31 2.12 11.48
N LEU A 98 -6.89 2.70 10.43
CA LEU A 98 -8.22 2.33 9.93
C LEU A 98 -8.25 0.88 9.42
N TYR A 99 -7.23 0.46 8.67
CA TYR A 99 -7.11 -0.93 8.22
C TYR A 99 -6.99 -1.90 9.40
N SER A 100 -6.13 -1.56 10.37
CA SER A 100 -5.96 -2.36 11.57
C SER A 100 -7.25 -2.49 12.37
N ALA A 101 -8.00 -1.39 12.51
CA ALA A 101 -9.30 -1.41 13.18
C ALA A 101 -10.32 -2.31 12.46
N SER A 102 -10.35 -2.24 11.11
CA SER A 102 -11.25 -3.03 10.28
C SER A 102 -11.02 -4.54 10.41
N ILE A 103 -9.76 -4.98 10.47
CA ILE A 103 -9.44 -6.42 10.56
C ILE A 103 -9.25 -6.92 11.99
N ALA A 104 -9.27 -6.03 12.99
CA ALA A 104 -9.00 -6.38 14.39
C ALA A 104 -9.89 -7.52 14.91
N SER A 105 -11.18 -7.52 14.55
CA SER A 105 -12.14 -8.55 14.97
C SER A 105 -11.74 -9.97 14.52
N TYR A 106 -11.11 -10.10 13.36
CA TYR A 106 -10.66 -11.38 12.81
C TYR A 106 -9.37 -11.89 13.46
N LEU A 107 -8.59 -11.00 14.08
CA LEU A 107 -7.26 -11.30 14.62
C LEU A 107 -7.23 -11.32 16.17
N GLN A 108 -8.37 -11.11 16.87
CA GLN A 108 -8.43 -11.03 18.34
C GLN A 108 -7.92 -12.27 19.05
N HIS A 109 -8.09 -13.45 18.46
CA HIS A 109 -7.68 -14.74 19.01
C HIS A 109 -6.17 -14.98 18.97
N LEU A 110 -5.40 -14.12 18.28
CA LEU A 110 -3.96 -14.27 18.12
C LEU A 110 -3.18 -13.62 19.26
N SER A 111 -1.99 -14.17 19.53
CA SER A 111 -1.05 -13.56 20.48
C SER A 111 -0.59 -12.17 20.03
N LEU A 112 -0.10 -11.36 20.98
CA LEU A 112 0.38 -10.00 20.68
C LEU A 112 1.47 -10.00 19.60
N GLY A 113 2.42 -10.94 19.63
CA GLY A 113 3.49 -11.04 18.64
C GLY A 113 2.95 -11.22 17.22
N TRP A 114 1.95 -12.08 17.04
CA TRP A 114 1.28 -12.25 15.76
C TRP A 114 0.58 -10.97 15.30
N ARG A 115 -0.15 -10.30 16.19
CA ARG A 115 -0.86 -9.05 15.87
C ARG A 115 0.11 -7.93 15.48
N LEU A 116 1.26 -7.82 16.14
CA LEU A 116 2.30 -6.85 15.78
C LEU A 116 2.93 -7.16 14.43
N LEU A 117 3.28 -8.41 14.17
CA LEU A 117 3.85 -8.84 12.88
C LEU A 117 2.88 -8.56 11.73
N LEU A 118 1.62 -8.98 11.87
CA LEU A 118 0.60 -8.78 10.84
C LEU A 118 0.26 -7.29 10.67
N GLY A 119 0.24 -6.52 11.76
CA GLY A 119 0.05 -5.07 11.71
C GLY A 119 1.17 -4.34 10.99
N TYR A 120 2.42 -4.79 11.12
CA TYR A 120 3.55 -4.27 10.36
C TYR A 120 3.43 -4.59 8.86
N LEU A 121 2.98 -5.78 8.49
CA LEU A 121 2.80 -6.20 7.11
C LEU A 121 1.51 -5.66 6.46
N LEU A 122 0.65 -4.99 7.24
CA LEU A 122 -0.63 -4.50 6.78
C LEU A 122 -0.48 -3.18 6.03
N THR A 123 -0.34 -3.26 4.72
CA THR A 123 -0.37 -2.12 3.79
C THR A 123 -1.69 -2.04 3.04
N ASP A 124 -1.82 -1.06 2.13
CA ASP A 124 -3.03 -0.86 1.31
C ASP A 124 -3.38 -2.12 0.52
N GLU A 125 -2.40 -2.72 -0.14
CA GLU A 125 -2.55 -3.88 -1.01
C GLU A 125 -2.85 -5.14 -0.19
N ALA A 126 -2.03 -5.42 0.84
CA ALA A 126 -2.23 -6.57 1.71
C ALA A 126 -3.59 -6.52 2.43
N TYR A 127 -4.05 -5.32 2.82
CA TYR A 127 -5.38 -5.12 3.36
C TYR A 127 -6.47 -5.44 2.33
N ALA A 128 -6.39 -4.87 1.12
CA ALA A 128 -7.40 -5.04 0.07
C ALA A 128 -7.61 -6.50 -0.31
N VAL A 129 -6.52 -7.28 -0.35
CA VAL A 129 -6.54 -8.71 -0.67
C VAL A 129 -7.10 -9.51 0.52
N SER A 130 -6.62 -9.22 1.74
CA SER A 130 -6.96 -10.03 2.91
C SER A 130 -8.36 -9.77 3.45
N ILE A 131 -8.87 -8.53 3.38
CA ILE A 131 -10.23 -8.24 3.86
C ILE A 131 -11.29 -9.02 3.07
N ARG A 132 -11.10 -9.17 1.76
CA ARG A 132 -11.98 -9.98 0.92
C ARG A 132 -12.01 -11.45 1.37
N ARG A 133 -10.84 -11.98 1.79
CA ARG A 133 -10.74 -13.34 2.33
C ARG A 133 -11.45 -13.48 3.66
N PHE A 134 -11.31 -12.50 4.55
CA PHE A 134 -11.90 -12.50 5.89
C PHE A 134 -13.43 -12.36 5.85
N THR A 135 -13.98 -11.56 4.92
CA THR A 135 -15.43 -11.32 4.80
C THR A 135 -16.18 -12.42 4.07
N ASN A 136 -15.54 -13.17 3.17
CA ASN A 136 -16.20 -14.21 2.37
C ASN A 136 -16.56 -15.51 3.13
N GLY A 137 -16.73 -15.43 4.46
CA GLY A 137 -17.37 -16.48 5.25
C GLY A 137 -16.49 -17.70 5.57
N TYR A 138 -15.22 -17.72 5.19
CA TYR A 138 -14.31 -18.78 5.58
C TYR A 138 -13.81 -18.57 7.01
N SER A 139 -14.61 -19.02 7.99
CA SER A 139 -14.31 -18.89 9.42
C SER A 139 -13.29 -19.94 9.90
N GLY A 140 -12.08 -19.90 9.33
CA GLY A 140 -11.00 -20.81 9.71
C GLY A 140 -10.00 -20.15 10.67
N LYS A 141 -9.54 -20.89 11.69
CA LYS A 141 -8.48 -20.43 12.62
C LYS A 141 -7.16 -20.05 11.91
N SER A 142 -6.99 -20.41 10.63
CA SER A 142 -5.77 -20.22 9.83
C SER A 142 -5.81 -19.03 8.88
N GLN A 143 -6.88 -18.23 8.88
CA GLN A 143 -7.03 -17.09 7.96
C GLN A 143 -5.91 -16.05 8.05
N HIS A 144 -5.31 -15.87 9.22
CA HIS A 144 -4.20 -14.94 9.42
C HIS A 144 -2.96 -15.30 8.59
N PHE A 145 -2.79 -16.58 8.18
CA PHE A 145 -1.72 -16.98 7.27
C PHE A 145 -1.92 -16.44 5.85
N HIS A 146 -3.15 -16.12 5.43
CA HIS A 146 -3.39 -15.43 4.17
C HIS A 146 -2.79 -14.03 4.18
N LEU A 147 -3.04 -13.24 5.23
CA LEU A 147 -2.43 -11.92 5.40
C LEU A 147 -0.90 -12.02 5.55
N LEU A 148 -0.41 -13.05 6.23
CA LEU A 148 1.03 -13.30 6.31
C LEU A 148 1.64 -13.55 4.92
N GLY A 149 0.99 -14.36 4.08
CA GLY A 149 1.45 -14.68 2.73
C GLY A 149 1.47 -13.47 1.82
N SER A 150 0.36 -12.71 1.75
CA SER A 150 0.25 -11.50 0.94
C SER A 150 1.25 -10.43 1.40
N GLY A 151 1.28 -10.13 2.70
CA GLY A 151 2.18 -9.12 3.24
C GLY A 151 3.67 -9.49 3.13
N SER A 152 4.01 -10.78 3.24
CA SER A 152 5.40 -11.24 3.07
C SER A 152 5.88 -11.10 1.62
N LEU A 153 5.04 -11.45 0.64
CA LEU A 153 5.36 -11.26 -0.77
C LEU A 153 5.54 -9.77 -1.07
N LEU A 154 4.61 -8.95 -0.60
CA LEU A 154 4.66 -7.50 -0.79
C LEU A 154 5.94 -6.91 -0.20
N TRP A 155 6.25 -7.26 1.05
CA TRP A 155 7.46 -6.80 1.73
C TRP A 155 8.73 -7.20 0.98
N ALA A 156 8.86 -8.47 0.61
CA ALA A 156 10.03 -8.97 -0.11
C ALA A 156 10.20 -8.29 -1.49
N SER A 157 9.11 -8.13 -2.22
CA SER A 157 9.12 -7.43 -3.52
C SER A 157 9.48 -5.96 -3.36
N TRP A 158 8.93 -5.28 -2.35
CA TRP A 158 9.21 -3.88 -2.05
C TRP A 158 10.67 -3.66 -1.67
N GLN A 159 11.23 -4.48 -0.76
CA GLN A 159 12.64 -4.37 -0.36
C GLN A 159 13.57 -4.63 -1.53
N THR A 160 13.31 -5.69 -2.29
CA THR A 160 14.13 -6.03 -3.46
C THR A 160 14.12 -4.91 -4.50
N SER A 161 12.94 -4.38 -4.83
CA SER A 161 12.82 -3.29 -5.81
C SER A 161 13.45 -1.98 -5.30
N THR A 162 13.32 -1.67 -4.00
CA THR A 162 14.00 -0.53 -3.39
C THR A 162 15.53 -0.66 -3.49
N ILE A 163 16.09 -1.83 -3.17
CA ILE A 163 17.54 -2.07 -3.28
C ILE A 163 18.01 -1.90 -4.73
N VAL A 164 17.27 -2.46 -5.70
CA VAL A 164 17.59 -2.27 -7.13
C VAL A 164 17.51 -0.80 -7.50
N GLY A 165 16.48 -0.09 -7.02
CA GLY A 165 16.32 1.36 -7.27
C GLY A 165 17.46 2.20 -6.68
N VAL A 166 17.95 1.84 -5.49
CA VAL A 166 19.13 2.48 -4.86
C VAL A 166 20.37 2.28 -5.74
N VAL A 167 20.67 1.05 -6.15
CA VAL A 167 21.82 0.74 -7.01
C VAL A 167 21.73 1.48 -8.35
N VAL A 168 20.54 1.53 -8.96
CA VAL A 168 20.30 2.30 -10.18
C VAL A 168 20.51 3.79 -9.93
N GLY A 169 19.95 4.33 -8.83
CA GLY A 169 20.09 5.75 -8.46
C GLY A 169 21.54 6.18 -8.28
N GLU A 170 22.39 5.33 -7.68
CA GLU A 170 23.83 5.59 -7.53
C GLU A 170 24.60 5.61 -8.87
N THR A 171 24.10 4.93 -9.90
CA THR A 171 24.76 4.84 -11.20
C THR A 171 24.35 5.94 -12.18
N ILE A 172 23.28 6.67 -11.89
CA ILE A 172 22.76 7.71 -12.76
C ILE A 172 23.58 9.00 -12.59
N PRO A 173 24.15 9.59 -13.65
CA PRO A 173 24.84 10.87 -13.57
C PRO A 173 23.91 11.98 -13.10
N GLU A 174 24.38 12.88 -12.21
CA GLU A 174 23.64 14.06 -11.74
C GLU A 174 23.16 14.99 -12.89
N SER A 175 23.84 14.92 -14.05
CA SER A 175 23.47 15.68 -15.24
C SER A 175 22.15 15.23 -15.88
N TRP A 176 21.68 14.04 -15.57
CA TRP A 176 20.39 13.55 -16.00
C TRP A 176 19.34 14.04 -15.00
N SER A 177 18.70 15.13 -15.31
CA SER A 177 17.61 15.69 -14.48
C SER A 177 16.45 14.70 -14.36
N LEU A 178 16.58 13.72 -13.47
CA LEU A 178 15.56 12.69 -13.20
C LEU A 178 14.34 13.28 -12.47
N THR A 179 14.46 14.48 -11.95
CA THR A 179 13.38 15.21 -11.26
C THR A 179 12.09 15.28 -12.10
N PHE A 180 12.23 15.30 -13.43
CA PHE A 180 11.08 15.25 -14.34
C PHE A 180 10.66 13.81 -14.70
N ALA A 181 11.59 12.87 -14.74
CA ALA A 181 11.30 11.48 -15.07
C ALA A 181 10.44 10.79 -14.03
N ILE A 182 10.60 11.15 -12.74
CA ILE A 182 9.86 10.56 -11.61
C ILE A 182 8.34 10.82 -11.73
N PRO A 183 7.85 12.07 -11.83
CA PRO A 183 6.43 12.35 -12.04
C PRO A 183 5.87 11.67 -13.29
N LEU A 184 6.64 11.64 -14.36
CA LEU A 184 6.24 11.02 -15.63
C LEU A 184 6.07 9.49 -15.47
N THR A 185 6.98 8.84 -14.74
CA THR A 185 6.88 7.40 -14.43
C THR A 185 5.64 7.09 -13.60
N PHE A 186 5.34 7.92 -12.58
CA PHE A 186 4.11 7.79 -11.80
C PHE A 186 2.86 7.94 -12.67
N ILE A 187 2.82 8.92 -13.54
CA ILE A 187 1.69 9.13 -14.45
C ILE A 187 1.55 7.91 -15.38
N ALA A 188 2.65 7.40 -15.93
CA ALA A 188 2.66 6.25 -16.83
C ALA A 188 2.16 4.96 -16.15
N ILE A 189 2.43 4.79 -14.85
CA ILE A 189 1.96 3.64 -14.07
C ILE A 189 0.48 3.81 -13.68
N ILE A 190 0.08 5.01 -13.27
CA ILE A 190 -1.27 5.26 -12.74
C ILE A 190 -2.32 5.41 -13.85
N ALA A 191 -1.97 6.07 -14.96
CA ALA A 191 -2.90 6.36 -16.04
C ALA A 191 -3.61 5.11 -16.62
N PRO A 192 -2.93 3.98 -16.88
CA PRO A 192 -3.60 2.79 -17.39
C PRO A 192 -4.49 2.07 -16.37
N ILE A 193 -4.28 2.33 -15.07
CA ILE A 193 -5.04 1.71 -13.97
C ILE A 193 -6.35 2.45 -13.74
N MET A 194 -6.42 3.75 -14.06
CA MET A 194 -7.64 4.56 -13.93
C MET A 194 -8.66 4.17 -15.00
N ARG A 195 -9.72 3.48 -14.58
CA ARG A 195 -10.79 3.00 -15.49
C ARG A 195 -12.14 3.67 -15.26
N THR A 196 -12.37 4.21 -14.08
CA THR A 196 -13.64 4.82 -13.70
C THR A 196 -13.57 6.35 -13.75
N ARG A 197 -14.72 6.98 -14.06
CA ARG A 197 -14.83 8.45 -14.04
C ARG A 197 -14.53 9.04 -12.66
N ALA A 198 -14.81 8.30 -11.61
CA ALA A 198 -14.55 8.71 -10.25
C ALA A 198 -13.03 8.71 -9.92
N GLU A 199 -12.28 7.73 -10.39
CA GLU A 199 -10.82 7.69 -10.25
C GLU A 199 -10.15 8.85 -10.99
N ILE A 200 -10.63 9.14 -12.21
CA ILE A 200 -10.16 10.28 -13.01
C ILE A 200 -10.47 11.60 -12.30
N ALA A 201 -11.69 11.77 -11.79
CA ALA A 201 -12.08 12.96 -11.04
C ALA A 201 -11.25 13.13 -9.77
N ALA A 202 -10.98 12.05 -9.04
CA ALA A 202 -10.12 12.06 -7.87
C ALA A 202 -8.65 12.45 -8.21
N ALA A 203 -8.11 11.93 -9.30
CA ALA A 203 -6.76 12.28 -9.77
C ALA A 203 -6.67 13.75 -10.18
N VAL A 204 -7.65 14.24 -10.96
CA VAL A 204 -7.71 15.65 -11.39
C VAL A 204 -7.89 16.59 -10.20
N SER A 205 -8.79 16.29 -9.26
CA SER A 205 -9.00 17.13 -8.08
C SER A 205 -7.75 17.16 -7.18
N ALA A 206 -7.09 16.02 -6.96
CA ALA A 206 -5.86 15.95 -6.20
C ALA A 206 -4.73 16.73 -6.87
N GLY A 207 -4.58 16.63 -8.20
CA GLY A 207 -3.59 17.38 -8.98
C GLY A 207 -3.85 18.89 -8.94
N SER A 208 -5.10 19.31 -9.09
CA SER A 208 -5.49 20.72 -9.00
C SER A 208 -5.20 21.30 -7.62
N LEU A 209 -5.53 20.58 -6.55
CA LEU A 209 -5.24 21.00 -5.17
C LEU A 209 -3.73 21.06 -4.90
N ALA A 210 -2.94 20.15 -5.47
CA ALA A 210 -1.49 20.19 -5.35
C ALA A 210 -0.90 21.44 -6.02
N ILE A 211 -1.41 21.83 -7.19
CA ILE A 211 -0.96 23.05 -7.90
C ILE A 211 -1.38 24.30 -7.14
N ILE A 212 -2.64 24.40 -6.69
CA ILE A 212 -3.16 25.56 -5.94
C ILE A 212 -2.42 25.71 -4.59
N GLY A 213 -2.04 24.61 -3.99
CA GLY A 213 -1.33 24.62 -2.70
C GLY A 213 0.19 24.80 -2.79
N GLN A 214 0.78 24.89 -3.98
CA GLN A 214 2.23 25.12 -4.15
C GLN A 214 2.80 26.34 -3.40
N PRO A 215 2.10 27.48 -3.29
CA PRO A 215 2.62 28.63 -2.53
C PRO A 215 2.63 28.45 -1.02
N LEU A 216 2.09 27.34 -0.49
CA LEU A 216 2.11 27.07 0.94
C LEU A 216 3.50 26.62 1.41
N PRO A 217 4.00 27.14 2.56
CA PRO A 217 5.33 26.78 3.06
C PRO A 217 5.42 25.28 3.37
N TRP A 218 6.61 24.71 3.17
CA TRP A 218 6.96 23.30 3.46
C TRP A 218 6.14 22.25 2.72
N ASN A 219 5.74 22.50 1.47
CA ASN A 219 4.99 21.53 0.66
C ASN A 219 3.71 20.99 1.33
N CYS A 220 3.05 21.79 2.17
CA CYS A 220 1.77 21.43 2.77
C CYS A 220 0.72 21.00 1.75
N ALA A 221 0.83 21.49 0.51
CA ALA A 221 0.00 21.07 -0.62
C ALA A 221 -0.02 19.55 -0.84
N GLN A 222 1.13 18.90 -0.68
CA GLN A 222 1.27 17.46 -0.87
C GLN A 222 0.62 16.68 0.28
N SER A 223 0.69 17.19 1.50
CA SER A 223 -0.03 16.64 2.65
C SER A 223 -1.55 16.84 2.51
N TYR A 224 -2.00 18.00 2.03
CA TYR A 224 -3.42 18.27 1.78
C TYR A 224 -4.00 17.39 0.66
N SER A 225 -3.30 17.22 -0.46
CA SER A 225 -3.76 16.36 -1.56
C SER A 225 -3.93 14.90 -1.13
N ASN A 226 -3.09 14.42 -0.22
CA ASN A 226 -3.19 13.06 0.34
C ASN A 226 -4.34 12.92 1.34
N PHE A 227 -4.62 13.96 2.12
CA PHE A 227 -5.75 13.98 3.07
C PHE A 227 -7.10 13.87 2.35
N TRP A 228 -7.30 14.54 1.22
CA TRP A 228 -8.55 14.51 0.44
C TRP A 228 -8.73 13.24 -0.40
N LYS A 229 -7.68 12.46 -0.66
CA LYS A 229 -7.81 11.13 -1.29
C LYS A 229 -8.53 10.12 -0.39
N LEU A 230 -8.45 10.28 0.94
CA LEU A 230 -9.10 9.38 1.90
C LEU A 230 -10.64 9.44 1.83
N PRO A 231 -11.31 10.62 1.92
CA PRO A 231 -12.76 10.70 1.82
C PRO A 231 -13.30 10.26 0.46
N CYS A 232 -12.58 10.58 -0.62
CA CYS A 232 -13.00 10.21 -1.97
C CYS A 232 -12.93 8.68 -2.20
N ARG A 233 -11.93 8.00 -1.62
CA ARG A 233 -11.84 6.52 -1.65
C ARG A 233 -12.93 5.86 -0.80
N ILE A 234 -13.26 6.43 0.35
CA ILE A 234 -14.35 5.94 1.22
C ILE A 234 -15.71 6.13 0.51
N CYS A 235 -15.96 7.28 -0.11
CA CYS A 235 -17.14 7.49 -0.93
C CYS A 235 -17.24 6.51 -2.11
N LEU A 236 -16.13 6.19 -2.76
CA LEU A 236 -16.08 5.27 -3.90
C LEU A 236 -16.35 3.82 -3.51
N LEU A 237 -15.84 3.37 -2.36
CA LEU A 237 -16.15 2.05 -1.82
C LEU A 237 -17.65 1.95 -1.44
N TYR A 238 -18.20 3.01 -0.84
CA TYR A 238 -19.60 3.03 -0.43
C TYR A 238 -20.58 3.08 -1.63
N THR A 239 -20.21 3.72 -2.75
CA THR A 239 -21.03 3.77 -3.96
C THR A 239 -20.89 2.52 -4.83
N SER A 240 -19.79 1.78 -4.74
CA SER A 240 -19.61 0.50 -5.42
C SER A 240 -20.51 -0.59 -4.82
N ASP A 241 -20.59 -0.65 -3.48
CA ASP A 241 -21.44 -1.62 -2.78
C ASP A 241 -22.93 -1.32 -2.95
N ALA A 242 -23.30 -0.06 -3.20
CA ALA A 242 -24.70 0.35 -3.44
C ALA A 242 -25.18 0.17 -4.90
N ALA A 243 -24.28 -0.18 -5.82
CA ALA A 243 -24.62 -0.44 -7.23
C ALA A 243 -24.79 -1.93 -7.55
N ASP A 244 -24.43 -2.80 -6.58
CA ASP A 244 -24.54 -4.27 -6.71
C ASP A 244 -25.73 -4.85 -5.89
N GLU A 245 -26.59 -4.00 -5.27
CA GLU A 245 -27.92 -4.32 -4.75
C GLU A 245 -29.02 -3.81 -5.72
#